data_c44596bd0654196cd32040a585d85524
#
_entry.id   c44596bd0654196cd32040a585d85524
#
_cell.length_a   1.000
_cell.length_b   1.000
_cell.length_c   1.000
_cell.angle_alpha   90.00
_cell.angle_beta   90.00
_cell.angle_gamma   90.00
#
_symmetry.space_group_name_H-M   'P 1'
#
loop_
_entity.id
_entity.type
_entity.pdbx_description
1 polymer ?
#
loop_
_entity_poly.entity_id
_entity_poly.type
_entity_poly.pdbx_seq_one_letter_code
_entity_poly.pdbx_strand_id
1 'polypeptide(L)'
;MCIRDRADIVLAMFLLGHEFSLEQKKRNFDFYDPLTTGDSSLSVSIQSIIAFEIGYVEKAREYARYAVLMDLADIGGNVKHGAHIASIGGTWMAVVYGVAGMRDTNGRISFNPQLPERLERVRFSLTLRGQELVVDVTKEKVTYLLQGGSILTITHRGKDVELSVGIPFSVRLK
;
A
#
# COMPACT_ATOMS: atom_id res chain seq x y z
N MET A 1 22.39 -11.23 15.21
CA MET A 1 20.97 -10.97 14.97
C MET A 1 20.57 -9.81 15.87
N CYS A 2 20.32 -8.65 15.29
CA CYS A 2 20.08 -7.44 16.09
C CYS A 2 18.63 -7.47 16.60
N ILE A 3 18.47 -7.59 17.92
CA ILE A 3 17.15 -7.64 18.60
C ILE A 3 16.43 -6.27 18.52
N ARG A 4 17.02 -5.26 17.89
CA ARG A 4 16.52 -3.88 17.85
C ARG A 4 15.65 -3.55 16.63
N ASP A 5 15.66 -4.34 15.57
CA ASP A 5 14.80 -4.13 14.42
C ASP A 5 13.45 -4.83 14.65
N ARG A 6 12.41 -4.07 14.89
CA ARG A 6 11.05 -4.53 15.17
C ARG A 6 10.10 -4.40 13.98
N ALA A 7 10.67 -4.33 12.77
CA ALA A 7 9.92 -4.32 11.52
C ALA A 7 9.02 -5.56 11.35
N ASP A 8 9.37 -6.68 11.97
CA ASP A 8 8.61 -7.93 11.99
C ASP A 8 7.18 -7.74 12.57
N ILE A 9 7.02 -6.93 13.61
CA ILE A 9 5.70 -6.64 14.18
C ILE A 9 4.86 -5.79 13.23
N VAL A 10 5.48 -4.80 12.57
CA VAL A 10 4.78 -3.97 11.56
C VAL A 10 4.40 -4.83 10.35
N LEU A 11 5.28 -5.75 9.93
CA LEU A 11 4.99 -6.72 8.88
C LEU A 11 3.84 -7.66 9.26
N ALA A 12 3.79 -8.16 10.51
CA ALA A 12 2.71 -9.01 10.98
C ALA A 12 1.36 -8.28 10.91
N MET A 13 1.30 -6.98 11.25
CA MET A 13 0.08 -6.18 11.12
C MET A 13 -0.38 -5.99 9.66
N PHE A 14 0.53 -6.11 8.69
CA PHE A 14 0.18 -6.12 7.27
C PHE A 14 -0.30 -7.51 6.82
N LEU A 15 0.47 -8.56 7.09
CA LEU A 15 0.17 -9.92 6.61
C LEU A 15 -1.06 -10.53 7.29
N LEU A 16 -1.23 -10.28 8.58
CA LEU A 16 -2.35 -10.76 9.40
C LEU A 16 -3.32 -9.62 9.73
N GLY A 17 -3.46 -8.67 8.80
CA GLY A 17 -4.18 -7.42 9.03
C GLY A 17 -5.62 -7.57 9.51
N HIS A 18 -6.27 -8.67 9.19
CA HIS A 18 -7.62 -9.01 9.62
C HIS A 18 -7.74 -9.43 11.10
N GLU A 19 -6.62 -9.84 11.71
CA GLU A 19 -6.55 -10.20 13.14
C GLU A 19 -6.41 -8.98 14.07
N PHE A 20 -6.11 -7.80 13.52
CA PHE A 20 -5.89 -6.59 14.30
C PHE A 20 -6.95 -5.53 13.99
N SER A 21 -7.56 -4.98 15.03
CA SER A 21 -8.38 -3.77 14.86
C SER A 21 -7.49 -2.57 14.46
N LEU A 22 -8.10 -1.55 13.85
CA LEU A 22 -7.38 -0.33 13.47
C LEU A 22 -6.72 0.36 14.69
N GLU A 23 -7.40 0.33 15.84
CA GLU A 23 -6.90 0.88 17.10
C GLU A 23 -5.67 0.09 17.61
N GLN A 24 -5.71 -1.24 17.53
CA GLN A 24 -4.56 -2.08 17.86
C GLN A 24 -3.37 -1.82 16.94
N LYS A 25 -3.62 -1.71 15.62
CA LYS A 25 -2.57 -1.36 14.64
C LYS A 25 -1.93 -0.01 14.96
N LYS A 26 -2.74 1.01 15.26
CA LYS A 26 -2.27 2.33 15.63
C LYS A 26 -1.39 2.30 16.88
N ARG A 27 -1.88 1.71 17.97
CA ARG A 27 -1.12 1.58 19.22
C ARG A 27 0.18 0.81 19.04
N ASN A 28 0.14 -0.30 18.29
CA ASN A 28 1.33 -1.10 18.02
C ASN A 28 2.31 -0.34 17.13
N PHE A 29 1.83 0.35 16.11
CA PHE A 29 2.67 1.18 15.25
C PHE A 29 3.37 2.27 16.06
N ASP A 30 2.65 3.02 16.89
CA ASP A 30 3.19 4.08 17.71
C ASP A 30 4.28 3.57 18.67
N PHE A 31 4.16 2.33 19.15
CA PHE A 31 5.14 1.72 20.03
C PHE A 31 6.35 1.14 19.29
N TYR A 32 6.13 0.40 18.20
CA TYR A 32 7.22 -0.36 17.54
C TYR A 32 7.95 0.43 16.47
N ASP A 33 7.30 1.39 15.82
CA ASP A 33 7.90 2.18 14.74
C ASP A 33 9.16 2.96 15.19
N PRO A 34 9.17 3.65 16.35
CA PRO A 34 10.39 4.30 16.85
C PRO A 34 11.52 3.33 17.25
N LEU A 35 11.19 2.05 17.46
CA LEU A 35 12.16 1.00 17.79
C LEU A 35 12.72 0.30 16.55
N THR A 36 12.18 0.62 15.37
CA THR A 36 12.66 0.10 14.09
C THR A 36 13.84 0.95 13.64
N THR A 37 15.02 0.36 13.52
CA THR A 37 16.27 1.08 13.24
C THR A 37 16.35 1.65 11.82
N GLY A 38 15.51 1.14 10.90
CA GLY A 38 15.53 1.54 9.50
C GLY A 38 16.75 1.04 8.71
N ASP A 39 17.53 0.14 9.27
CA ASP A 39 18.71 -0.45 8.63
C ASP A 39 18.36 -1.31 7.41
N SER A 40 17.12 -1.80 7.35
CA SER A 40 16.61 -2.58 6.23
C SER A 40 15.81 -1.72 5.26
N SER A 41 16.21 -1.75 4.00
CA SER A 41 15.47 -1.10 2.90
C SER A 41 14.05 -1.64 2.70
N LEU A 42 13.72 -2.78 3.28
CA LEU A 42 12.41 -3.43 3.20
C LEU A 42 11.42 -2.90 4.23
N SER A 43 11.89 -2.47 5.39
CA SER A 43 11.04 -2.06 6.52
C SER A 43 10.19 -0.83 6.17
N VAL A 44 10.79 0.15 5.48
CA VAL A 44 10.13 1.44 5.17
C VAL A 44 8.89 1.28 4.28
N SER A 45 8.89 0.32 3.37
CA SER A 45 7.72 0.05 2.52
C SER A 45 6.53 -0.44 3.34
N ILE A 46 6.77 -1.36 4.27
CA ILE A 46 5.73 -1.91 5.15
C ILE A 46 5.28 -0.86 6.17
N GLN A 47 6.21 -0.07 6.73
CA GLN A 47 5.88 1.06 7.61
C GLN A 47 4.99 2.07 6.87
N SER A 48 5.28 2.37 5.59
CA SER A 48 4.43 3.22 4.75
C SER A 48 3.01 2.67 4.63
N ILE A 49 2.85 1.38 4.35
CA ILE A 49 1.54 0.74 4.16
C ILE A 49 0.71 0.82 5.45
N ILE A 50 1.28 0.47 6.59
CA ILE A 50 0.56 0.53 7.87
C ILE A 50 0.27 1.97 8.27
N ALA A 51 1.21 2.91 8.06
CA ALA A 51 0.97 4.32 8.33
C ALA A 51 -0.19 4.90 7.50
N PHE A 52 -0.32 4.53 6.20
CA PHE A 52 -1.51 4.86 5.40
C PHE A 52 -2.78 4.28 6.02
N GLU A 53 -2.77 2.99 6.38
CA GLU A 53 -3.95 2.30 6.92
C GLU A 53 -4.47 2.96 8.21
N ILE A 54 -3.57 3.38 9.11
CA ILE A 54 -3.93 4.03 10.38
C ILE A 54 -4.13 5.55 10.27
N GLY A 55 -4.04 6.11 9.06
CA GLY A 55 -4.31 7.52 8.78
C GLY A 55 -3.14 8.48 9.02
N TYR A 56 -1.90 7.98 9.19
CA TYR A 56 -0.69 8.81 9.33
C TYR A 56 -0.10 9.16 7.96
N VAL A 57 -0.88 9.87 7.14
CA VAL A 57 -0.63 10.07 5.69
C VAL A 57 0.73 10.73 5.42
N GLU A 58 1.13 11.76 6.20
CA GLU A 58 2.42 12.42 5.98
C GLU A 58 3.61 11.51 6.33
N LYS A 59 3.52 10.76 7.43
CA LYS A 59 4.54 9.77 7.80
C LYS A 59 4.62 8.64 6.78
N ALA A 60 3.47 8.16 6.31
CA ALA A 60 3.39 7.17 5.23
C ALA A 60 4.08 7.64 3.95
N ARG A 61 3.86 8.91 3.58
CA ARG A 61 4.51 9.54 2.43
C ARG A 61 6.02 9.65 2.59
N GLU A 62 6.52 9.97 3.77
CA GLU A 62 7.96 10.03 4.06
C GLU A 62 8.61 8.66 3.87
N TYR A 63 8.03 7.61 4.40
CA TYR A 63 8.50 6.24 4.21
C TYR A 63 8.42 5.80 2.74
N ALA A 64 7.32 6.08 2.04
CA ALA A 64 7.21 5.79 0.62
C ALA A 64 8.28 6.52 -0.19
N ARG A 65 8.55 7.80 0.11
CA ARG A 65 9.61 8.59 -0.52
C ARG A 65 10.99 7.96 -0.29
N TYR A 66 11.26 7.52 0.93
CA TYR A 66 12.52 6.85 1.24
C TYR A 66 12.70 5.58 0.39
N ALA A 67 11.67 4.73 0.31
CA ALA A 67 11.69 3.52 -0.51
C ALA A 67 11.94 3.83 -2.00
N VAL A 68 11.23 4.81 -2.57
CA VAL A 68 11.40 5.25 -3.98
C VAL A 68 12.81 5.75 -4.26
N LEU A 69 13.39 6.51 -3.34
CA LEU A 69 14.68 7.16 -3.52
C LEU A 69 15.86 6.28 -3.10
N MET A 70 15.63 5.08 -2.58
CA MET A 70 16.69 4.20 -2.07
C MET A 70 17.85 4.08 -3.06
N ASP A 71 17.56 3.70 -4.28
CA ASP A 71 18.56 3.54 -5.34
C ASP A 71 18.76 4.81 -6.17
N LEU A 72 17.70 5.58 -6.41
CA LEU A 72 17.76 6.79 -7.24
C LEU A 72 18.59 7.91 -6.65
N ALA A 73 18.66 8.00 -5.32
CA ALA A 73 19.43 9.00 -4.59
C ALA A 73 20.55 8.37 -3.73
N ASP A 74 20.82 7.08 -3.90
CA ASP A 74 21.83 6.32 -3.12
C ASP A 74 21.76 6.60 -1.62
N ILE A 75 20.54 6.58 -1.06
CA ILE A 75 20.30 6.95 0.34
C ILE A 75 21.12 6.08 1.30
N GLY A 76 21.28 4.79 0.97
CA GLY A 76 22.07 3.85 1.77
C GLY A 76 23.56 3.89 1.50
N GLY A 77 24.05 4.64 0.50
CA GLY A 77 25.47 4.68 0.10
C GLY A 77 25.98 3.35 -0.45
N ASN A 78 25.11 2.49 -0.96
CA ASN A 78 25.41 1.10 -1.28
C ASN A 78 24.92 0.65 -2.67
N VAL A 79 24.48 1.56 -3.53
CA VAL A 79 24.08 1.28 -4.93
C VAL A 79 25.19 0.61 -5.73
N LYS A 80 26.45 0.85 -5.37
CA LYS A 80 27.62 0.17 -5.96
C LYS A 80 27.59 -1.36 -5.81
N HIS A 81 26.79 -1.89 -4.88
CA HIS A 81 26.62 -3.33 -4.67
C HIS A 81 25.48 -3.92 -5.51
N GLY A 82 24.76 -3.08 -6.26
CA GLY A 82 23.62 -3.47 -7.11
C GLY A 82 22.32 -2.83 -6.66
N ALA A 83 21.29 -2.96 -7.51
CA ALA A 83 19.97 -2.41 -7.23
C ALA A 83 19.24 -3.21 -6.13
N HIS A 84 18.52 -2.50 -5.25
CA HIS A 84 17.71 -3.10 -4.19
C HIS A 84 16.35 -3.55 -4.74
N ILE A 85 16.32 -4.65 -5.49
CA ILE A 85 15.12 -5.14 -6.19
C ILE A 85 13.91 -5.29 -5.26
N ALA A 86 14.12 -5.76 -4.04
CA ALA A 86 13.04 -5.92 -3.08
C ALA A 86 12.50 -4.56 -2.58
N SER A 87 13.33 -3.53 -2.47
CA SER A 87 12.90 -2.15 -2.16
C SER A 87 12.08 -1.54 -3.32
N ILE A 88 12.47 -1.83 -4.57
CA ILE A 88 11.71 -1.43 -5.76
C ILE A 88 10.32 -2.08 -5.72
N GLY A 89 10.25 -3.39 -5.44
CA GLY A 89 8.99 -4.10 -5.21
C GLY A 89 8.17 -3.49 -4.07
N GLY A 90 8.83 -3.13 -2.98
CA GLY A 90 8.22 -2.44 -1.83
C GLY A 90 7.64 -1.07 -2.19
N THR A 91 8.27 -0.35 -3.10
CA THR A 91 7.72 0.92 -3.64
C THR A 91 6.38 0.70 -4.33
N TRP A 92 6.30 -0.33 -5.19
CA TRP A 92 5.03 -0.71 -5.82
C TRP A 92 3.97 -1.09 -4.76
N MET A 93 4.38 -1.86 -3.73
CA MET A 93 3.49 -2.22 -2.62
C MET A 93 2.98 -0.98 -1.87
N ALA A 94 3.82 0.03 -1.61
CA ALA A 94 3.40 1.27 -0.96
C ALA A 94 2.33 2.02 -1.75
N VAL A 95 2.36 1.96 -3.09
CA VAL A 95 1.31 2.53 -3.95
C VAL A 95 0.03 1.70 -3.87
N VAL A 96 0.11 0.40 -4.08
CA VAL A 96 -1.06 -0.48 -4.21
C VAL A 96 -1.70 -0.77 -2.85
N TYR A 97 -0.91 -1.16 -1.86
CA TYR A 97 -1.42 -1.48 -0.52
C TYR A 97 -1.50 -0.26 0.40
N GLY A 98 -0.66 0.77 0.17
CA GLY A 98 -0.68 2.02 0.92
C GLY A 98 -1.70 3.00 0.36
N VAL A 99 -1.38 3.66 -0.76
CA VAL A 99 -2.22 4.74 -1.32
C VAL A 99 -3.60 4.24 -1.75
N ALA A 100 -3.67 3.14 -2.50
CA ALA A 100 -4.96 2.58 -2.90
C ALA A 100 -5.63 1.74 -1.80
N GLY A 101 -4.91 1.41 -0.73
CA GLY A 101 -5.41 0.67 0.41
C GLY A 101 -5.93 -0.72 0.06
N MET A 102 -5.32 -1.36 -0.96
CA MET A 102 -5.72 -2.70 -1.37
C MET A 102 -5.45 -3.71 -0.25
N ARG A 103 -6.37 -4.64 -0.06
CA ARG A 103 -6.16 -5.86 0.74
C ARG A 103 -6.76 -7.05 0.01
N ASP A 104 -6.09 -8.19 0.17
CA ASP A 104 -6.61 -9.50 -0.22
C ASP A 104 -6.74 -10.33 1.07
N THR A 105 -7.95 -10.43 1.56
CA THR A 105 -8.25 -11.19 2.79
C THR A 105 -9.25 -12.29 2.46
N ASN A 106 -8.84 -13.53 2.67
CA ASN A 106 -9.67 -14.71 2.40
C ASN A 106 -10.22 -14.73 0.95
N GLY A 107 -9.40 -14.27 0.00
CA GLY A 107 -9.75 -14.19 -1.40
C GLY A 107 -10.73 -13.07 -1.77
N ARG A 108 -11.00 -12.12 -0.86
CA ARG A 108 -11.80 -10.92 -1.13
C ARG A 108 -10.88 -9.73 -1.33
N ILE A 109 -10.99 -9.10 -2.48
CA ILE A 109 -10.21 -7.90 -2.82
C ILE A 109 -10.96 -6.66 -2.33
N SER A 110 -10.29 -5.86 -1.52
CA SER A 110 -10.84 -4.60 -1.03
C SER A 110 -9.91 -3.42 -1.30
N PHE A 111 -10.49 -2.21 -1.37
CA PHE A 111 -9.78 -0.95 -1.56
C PHE A 111 -10.29 0.10 -0.58
N ASN A 112 -9.36 0.81 0.04
CA ASN A 112 -9.63 1.97 0.90
C ASN A 112 -8.65 3.11 0.54
N PRO A 113 -8.80 3.76 -0.63
CA PRO A 113 -7.84 4.71 -1.15
C PRO A 113 -7.74 5.98 -0.31
N GLN A 114 -6.48 6.44 -0.13
CA GLN A 114 -6.11 7.68 0.54
C GLN A 114 -4.99 8.35 -0.27
N LEU A 115 -5.32 9.37 -1.06
CA LEU A 115 -4.32 10.08 -1.87
C LEU A 115 -3.66 11.19 -1.04
N PRO A 116 -2.32 11.17 -0.85
CA PRO A 116 -1.60 12.26 -0.20
C PRO A 116 -1.81 13.59 -0.94
N GLU A 117 -1.83 14.72 -0.21
CA GLU A 117 -2.12 16.04 -0.79
C GLU A 117 -1.23 16.44 -1.97
N ARG A 118 0.05 16.02 -1.94
CA ARG A 118 1.03 16.34 -2.98
C ARG A 118 0.95 15.46 -4.21
N LEU A 119 0.12 14.39 -4.20
CA LEU A 119 -0.15 13.56 -5.35
C LEU A 119 -1.45 13.99 -6.00
N GLU A 120 -1.40 14.19 -7.31
CA GLU A 120 -2.59 14.55 -8.10
C GLU A 120 -3.36 13.31 -8.55
N ARG A 121 -2.63 12.24 -8.84
CA ARG A 121 -3.21 11.01 -9.39
C ARG A 121 -2.29 9.82 -9.19
N VAL A 122 -2.88 8.68 -8.92
CA VAL A 122 -2.21 7.37 -8.97
C VAL A 122 -3.04 6.45 -9.84
N ARG A 123 -2.42 5.84 -10.86
CA ARG A 123 -3.08 4.88 -11.74
C ARG A 123 -2.18 3.67 -11.95
N PHE A 124 -2.76 2.48 -11.82
CA PHE A 124 -2.06 1.21 -12.03
C PHE A 124 -3.04 0.13 -12.48
N SER A 125 -2.49 -0.96 -13.04
CA SER A 125 -3.24 -2.16 -13.40
C SER A 125 -2.86 -3.32 -12.49
N LEU A 126 -3.81 -4.19 -12.23
CA LEU A 126 -3.65 -5.44 -11.49
C LEU A 126 -4.23 -6.58 -12.30
N THR A 127 -3.54 -7.70 -12.33
CA THR A 127 -4.12 -8.96 -12.81
C THR A 127 -4.63 -9.76 -11.62
N LEU A 128 -5.94 -9.86 -11.49
CA LEU A 128 -6.63 -10.54 -10.39
C LEU A 128 -7.36 -11.76 -10.94
N ARG A 129 -6.88 -12.95 -10.62
CA ARG A 129 -7.47 -14.22 -11.11
C ARG A 129 -7.65 -14.26 -12.63
N GLY A 130 -6.65 -13.76 -13.36
CA GLY A 130 -6.66 -13.68 -14.82
C GLY A 130 -7.50 -12.55 -15.41
N GLN A 131 -8.07 -11.68 -14.57
CA GLN A 131 -8.84 -10.51 -14.98
C GLN A 131 -8.01 -9.23 -14.78
N GLU A 132 -7.99 -8.34 -15.75
CA GLU A 132 -7.25 -7.08 -15.67
C GLU A 132 -8.12 -5.97 -15.10
N LEU A 133 -7.75 -5.46 -13.93
CA LEU A 133 -8.38 -4.34 -13.25
C LEU A 133 -7.48 -3.11 -13.29
N VAL A 134 -7.96 -2.02 -13.87
CA VAL A 134 -7.34 -0.69 -13.76
C VAL A 134 -7.95 0.05 -12.59
N VAL A 135 -7.08 0.54 -11.70
CA VAL A 135 -7.44 1.41 -10.57
C VAL A 135 -6.87 2.79 -10.81
N ASP A 136 -7.70 3.81 -10.75
CA ASP A 136 -7.35 5.20 -11.01
C ASP A 136 -7.86 6.08 -9.85
N VAL A 137 -6.95 6.57 -9.03
CA VAL A 137 -7.23 7.38 -7.84
C VAL A 137 -6.81 8.82 -8.10
N THR A 138 -7.75 9.73 -7.97
CA THR A 138 -7.53 11.19 -8.04
C THR A 138 -7.96 11.83 -6.71
N LYS A 139 -7.75 13.13 -6.55
CA LYS A 139 -8.21 13.87 -5.36
C LYS A 139 -9.73 13.86 -5.18
N GLU A 140 -10.47 13.71 -6.28
CA GLU A 140 -11.93 13.81 -6.27
C GLU A 140 -12.62 12.46 -6.21
N LYS A 141 -12.05 11.47 -6.90
CA LYS A 141 -12.68 10.16 -7.09
C LYS A 141 -11.68 9.04 -7.26
N VAL A 142 -12.17 7.83 -7.06
CA VAL A 142 -11.53 6.61 -7.55
C VAL A 142 -12.38 6.01 -8.65
N THR A 143 -11.72 5.49 -9.69
CA THR A 143 -12.37 4.78 -10.80
C THR A 143 -11.76 3.38 -10.92
N TYR A 144 -12.63 2.39 -11.03
CA TYR A 144 -12.29 1.00 -11.29
C TYR A 144 -12.77 0.65 -12.69
N LEU A 145 -11.89 0.07 -13.51
CA LEU A 145 -12.23 -0.38 -14.86
C LEU A 145 -11.73 -1.81 -15.06
N LEU A 146 -12.65 -2.74 -15.20
CA LEU A 146 -12.34 -4.12 -15.58
C LEU A 146 -12.14 -4.17 -17.09
N GLN A 147 -10.93 -4.52 -17.56
CA GLN A 147 -10.58 -4.55 -18.98
C GLN A 147 -10.70 -5.95 -19.60
N GLY A 148 -10.66 -7.01 -18.80
CA GLY A 148 -10.77 -8.39 -19.28
C GLY A 148 -11.40 -9.30 -18.22
N GLY A 149 -11.91 -10.44 -18.68
CA GLY A 149 -12.62 -11.40 -17.85
C GLY A 149 -14.13 -11.31 -18.01
N SER A 150 -14.90 -11.51 -16.94
CA SER A 150 -16.36 -11.47 -16.96
C SER A 150 -16.91 -10.42 -15.99
N ILE A 151 -17.06 -10.81 -14.74
CA ILE A 151 -17.52 -9.96 -13.64
C ILE A 151 -16.51 -10.09 -12.50
N LEU A 152 -16.21 -8.99 -11.83
CA LEU A 152 -15.33 -8.96 -10.66
C LEU A 152 -16.04 -8.23 -9.52
N THR A 153 -16.22 -8.90 -8.39
CA THR A 153 -16.67 -8.25 -7.16
C THR A 153 -15.47 -7.79 -6.35
N ILE A 154 -15.45 -6.51 -6.01
CA ILE A 154 -14.50 -5.91 -5.08
C ILE A 154 -15.26 -5.25 -3.93
N THR A 155 -14.56 -4.94 -2.85
CA THR A 155 -15.10 -4.13 -1.76
C THR A 155 -14.45 -2.74 -1.78
N HIS A 156 -15.22 -1.67 -1.87
CA HIS A 156 -14.74 -0.29 -1.76
C HIS A 156 -15.22 0.33 -0.45
N ARG A 157 -14.29 0.67 0.46
CA ARG A 157 -14.60 1.24 1.78
C ARG A 157 -15.71 0.48 2.51
N GLY A 158 -15.62 -0.86 2.54
CA GLY A 158 -16.57 -1.74 3.22
C GLY A 158 -17.86 -2.03 2.45
N LYS A 159 -18.04 -1.51 1.22
CA LYS A 159 -19.22 -1.77 0.37
C LYS A 159 -18.84 -2.62 -0.82
N ASP A 160 -19.55 -3.70 -1.03
CA ASP A 160 -19.33 -4.56 -2.19
C ASP A 160 -19.80 -3.87 -3.47
N VAL A 161 -18.99 -4.00 -4.51
CA VAL A 161 -19.20 -3.42 -5.85
C VAL A 161 -18.93 -4.48 -6.88
N GLU A 162 -19.89 -4.69 -7.77
CA GLU A 162 -19.75 -5.56 -8.93
C GLU A 162 -19.30 -4.76 -10.14
N LEU A 163 -18.18 -5.16 -10.74
CA LEU A 163 -17.59 -4.53 -11.91
C LEU A 163 -17.87 -5.38 -13.15
N SER A 164 -18.41 -4.74 -14.18
CA SER A 164 -18.60 -5.32 -15.51
C SER A 164 -17.49 -4.87 -16.45
N VAL A 165 -17.12 -5.75 -17.39
CA VAL A 165 -16.05 -5.47 -18.37
C VAL A 165 -16.40 -4.24 -19.23
N GLY A 166 -15.43 -3.35 -19.36
CA GLY A 166 -15.53 -2.13 -20.18
C GLY A 166 -16.38 -1.01 -19.57
N ILE A 167 -17.04 -1.24 -18.44
CA ILE A 167 -17.87 -0.23 -17.76
C ILE A 167 -17.11 0.34 -16.56
N PRO A 168 -16.68 1.62 -16.60
CA PRO A 168 -15.99 2.22 -15.48
C PRO A 168 -16.95 2.48 -14.33
N PHE A 169 -16.57 2.03 -13.14
CA PHE A 169 -17.26 2.35 -11.88
C PHE A 169 -16.48 3.43 -11.13
N SER A 170 -17.12 4.54 -10.79
CA SER A 170 -16.48 5.68 -10.11
C SER A 170 -17.17 6.03 -8.81
N VAL A 171 -16.37 6.30 -7.76
CA VAL A 171 -16.85 6.75 -6.45
C VAL A 171 -16.10 8.02 -6.03
N ARG A 172 -16.81 9.02 -5.52
CA ARG A 172 -16.19 10.22 -4.94
C ARG A 172 -15.48 9.89 -3.64
N LEU A 173 -14.32 10.50 -3.41
CA LEU A 173 -13.52 10.29 -2.20
C LEU A 173 -13.88 11.23 -1.03
N LYS A 174 -14.62 12.28 -1.32
CA LYS A 174 -15.13 13.24 -0.31
C LYS A 174 -16.58 12.94 0.05
#